data_7a8b939dab448441819e87e6238c0d5d
#
_entry.id   7a8b939dab448441819e87e6238c0d5d
#
_cell.length_a   1.000
_cell.length_b   1.000
_cell.length_c   1.000
_cell.angle_alpha   90.00
_cell.angle_beta   90.00
_cell.angle_gamma   90.00
#
_symmetry.space_group_name_H-M   'P 1'
#
loop_
_entity.id
_entity.type
_entity.pdbx_description
1 polymer ?
#
loop_
_entity_poly.entity_id
_entity_poly.type
_entity_poly.pdbx_seq_one_letter_code
_entity_poly.pdbx_strand_id
1 'polypeptide(L)'
;ISMFVPTLLELGTEDQKQSWIEKTIKGEVIWCQGYSEPGSGSDLASLQTKAVDDGDDFIINGQKIWTSSAQFSDMMFCLVRTEPDAPKHKGISYILIDMKTPGIDVRPLMTMTGHAEFNEVFFTDVRVPKSNIVGKRGEGWFVANATLTHERGMLGDPNQASTRLKEIIDLMQNETINGDKLIDNPVHLDRLMRLQARVMSISFNSL
;
A
#
# COMPACT_ATOMS: atom_id res chain seq x y z
N ILE A 1 -4.47 5.75 -0.74
CA ILE A 1 -4.20 7.21 -0.73
C ILE A 1 -2.80 7.46 -0.17
N SER A 2 -2.51 7.06 1.05
CA SER A 2 -1.32 7.42 1.85
C SER A 2 0.03 6.91 1.31
N MET A 3 0.05 5.93 0.43
CA MET A 3 1.27 5.43 -0.24
C MET A 3 1.38 5.95 -1.67
N PHE A 4 0.33 5.78 -2.47
CA PHE A 4 0.37 6.06 -3.90
C PHE A 4 0.40 7.58 -4.20
N VAL A 5 -0.46 8.37 -3.54
CA VAL A 5 -0.54 9.82 -3.80
C VAL A 5 0.79 10.53 -3.53
N PRO A 6 1.47 10.33 -2.37
CA PRO A 6 2.79 10.92 -2.14
C PRO A 6 3.84 10.48 -3.16
N THR A 7 3.87 9.18 -3.51
CA THR A 7 4.76 8.66 -4.54
C THR A 7 4.55 9.36 -5.88
N LEU A 8 3.29 9.54 -6.28
CA LEU A 8 2.95 10.18 -7.54
C LEU A 8 3.27 11.68 -7.53
N LEU A 9 3.07 12.37 -6.40
CA LEU A 9 3.46 13.77 -6.22
C LEU A 9 4.97 13.96 -6.39
N GLU A 10 5.77 13.04 -5.86
CA GLU A 10 7.23 13.11 -5.90
C GLU A 10 7.79 12.70 -7.28
N LEU A 11 7.30 11.61 -7.87
CA LEU A 11 7.95 10.93 -8.98
C LEU A 11 7.08 10.78 -10.24
N GLY A 12 5.80 11.15 -10.20
CA GLY A 12 4.90 11.10 -11.35
C GLY A 12 5.11 12.26 -12.31
N THR A 13 4.71 12.06 -13.56
CA THR A 13 4.61 13.16 -14.54
C THR A 13 3.44 14.08 -14.20
N GLU A 14 3.44 15.31 -14.74
CA GLU A 14 2.33 16.24 -14.51
C GLU A 14 0.99 15.68 -15.02
N ASP A 15 1.01 15.00 -16.17
CA ASP A 15 -0.19 14.34 -16.72
C ASP A 15 -0.71 13.24 -15.78
N GLN A 16 0.18 12.44 -15.19
CA GLN A 16 -0.20 11.42 -14.22
C GLN A 16 -0.77 12.03 -12.94
N LYS A 17 -0.17 13.11 -12.44
CA LYS A 17 -0.65 13.83 -11.26
C LYS A 17 -2.05 14.39 -11.47
N GLN A 18 -2.27 15.07 -12.60
CA GLN A 18 -3.58 15.64 -12.98
C GLN A 18 -4.64 14.56 -13.18
N SER A 19 -4.25 13.43 -13.78
CA SER A 19 -5.19 12.34 -14.08
C SER A 19 -5.67 11.60 -12.84
N TRP A 20 -4.80 11.44 -11.82
CA TRP A 20 -5.03 10.45 -10.78
C TRP A 20 -5.16 11.01 -9.36
N ILE A 21 -4.48 12.12 -9.00
CA ILE A 21 -4.41 12.54 -7.59
C ILE A 21 -5.79 12.93 -7.07
N GLU A 22 -6.50 13.81 -7.77
CA GLU A 22 -7.80 14.28 -7.33
C GLU A 22 -8.82 13.14 -7.21
N LYS A 23 -8.90 12.29 -8.22
CA LYS A 23 -9.81 11.12 -8.23
C LYS A 23 -9.50 10.15 -7.09
N THR A 24 -8.20 9.94 -6.80
CA THR A 24 -7.77 9.06 -5.71
C THR A 24 -8.14 9.63 -4.35
N ILE A 25 -7.94 10.93 -4.12
CA ILE A 25 -8.30 11.60 -2.85
C ILE A 25 -9.81 11.58 -2.62
N LYS A 26 -10.60 11.75 -3.69
CA LYS A 26 -12.06 11.69 -3.63
C LYS A 26 -12.62 10.26 -3.48
N GLY A 27 -11.76 9.23 -3.61
CA GLY A 27 -12.19 7.84 -3.58
C GLY A 27 -12.93 7.38 -4.85
N GLU A 28 -12.82 8.14 -5.94
CA GLU A 28 -13.40 7.80 -7.25
C GLU A 28 -12.60 6.70 -7.96
N VAL A 29 -11.34 6.49 -7.56
CA VAL A 29 -10.45 5.44 -8.06
C VAL A 29 -9.79 4.74 -6.90
N ILE A 30 -9.98 3.43 -6.83
CA ILE A 30 -9.39 2.55 -5.82
C ILE A 30 -8.15 1.87 -6.40
N TRP A 31 -7.06 1.87 -5.62
CA TRP A 31 -5.77 1.33 -6.03
C TRP A 31 -5.38 0.10 -5.23
N CYS A 32 -4.80 -0.88 -5.90
CA CYS A 32 -4.11 -2.00 -5.26
C CYS A 32 -2.60 -2.01 -5.61
N GLN A 33 -1.84 -2.76 -4.82
CA GLN A 33 -0.38 -2.86 -4.93
C GLN A 33 0.02 -4.21 -5.50
N GLY A 34 0.64 -4.23 -6.67
CA GLY A 34 1.13 -5.43 -7.33
C GLY A 34 2.66 -5.59 -7.16
N TYR A 35 3.12 -5.99 -5.97
CA TYR A 35 4.56 -6.14 -5.68
C TYR A 35 4.97 -7.60 -5.58
N SER A 36 4.56 -8.28 -4.51
CA SER A 36 4.97 -9.65 -4.20
C SER A 36 4.52 -10.66 -5.27
N GLU A 37 5.35 -11.67 -5.48
CA GLU A 37 5.08 -12.84 -6.31
C GLU A 37 5.25 -14.12 -5.47
N PRO A 38 4.74 -15.28 -5.89
CA PRO A 38 4.91 -16.52 -5.14
C PRO A 38 6.36 -16.85 -4.78
N GLY A 39 7.31 -16.49 -5.66
CA GLY A 39 8.74 -16.67 -5.44
C GLY A 39 9.51 -15.43 -4.97
N SER A 40 8.85 -14.27 -4.81
CA SER A 40 9.52 -12.98 -4.57
C SER A 40 8.73 -12.11 -3.61
N GLY A 41 8.96 -12.30 -2.32
CA GLY A 41 8.40 -11.49 -1.24
C GLY A 41 9.52 -10.72 -0.54
N SER A 42 10.24 -11.34 0.40
CA SER A 42 11.37 -10.70 1.09
C SER A 42 12.50 -10.31 0.13
N ASP A 43 12.80 -11.12 -0.88
CA ASP A 43 13.66 -10.74 -2.00
C ASP A 43 12.80 -10.21 -3.17
N LEU A 44 12.14 -9.09 -2.96
CA LEU A 44 11.24 -8.49 -3.94
C LEU A 44 11.94 -8.15 -5.26
N ALA A 45 13.25 -7.81 -5.21
CA ALA A 45 14.01 -7.52 -6.40
C ALA A 45 14.17 -8.71 -7.37
N SER A 46 13.84 -9.93 -6.92
CA SER A 46 13.83 -11.15 -7.75
C SER A 46 12.51 -11.38 -8.49
N LEU A 47 11.60 -10.42 -8.50
CA LEU A 47 10.32 -10.50 -9.22
C LEU A 47 10.51 -10.86 -10.70
N GLN A 48 9.57 -11.66 -11.25
CA GLN A 48 9.64 -12.26 -12.57
C GLN A 48 8.52 -11.81 -13.52
N THR A 49 7.49 -11.09 -13.02
CA THR A 49 6.43 -10.53 -13.90
C THR A 49 7.09 -9.67 -14.98
N LYS A 50 7.00 -10.12 -16.24
CA LYS A 50 7.69 -9.50 -17.38
C LYS A 50 6.84 -8.41 -18.00
N ALA A 51 7.49 -7.36 -18.49
CA ALA A 51 6.92 -6.37 -19.39
C ALA A 51 7.80 -6.26 -20.63
N VAL A 52 7.32 -6.80 -21.73
CA VAL A 52 8.04 -6.86 -23.00
C VAL A 52 7.56 -5.74 -23.90
N ASP A 53 8.49 -5.07 -24.60
CA ASP A 53 8.19 -3.99 -25.53
C ASP A 53 7.32 -4.46 -26.69
N ASP A 54 6.24 -3.72 -26.99
CA ASP A 54 5.42 -3.90 -28.19
C ASP A 54 4.91 -2.51 -28.69
N GLY A 55 5.69 -1.88 -29.54
CA GLY A 55 5.40 -0.53 -30.02
C GLY A 55 5.42 0.49 -28.89
N ASP A 56 4.31 1.20 -28.71
CA ASP A 56 4.12 2.20 -27.65
C ASP A 56 3.64 1.59 -26.33
N ASP A 57 3.44 0.27 -26.31
CA ASP A 57 2.95 -0.47 -25.17
C ASP A 57 3.99 -1.45 -24.61
N PHE A 58 3.68 -2.00 -23.43
CA PHE A 58 4.24 -3.24 -22.90
C PHE A 58 3.20 -4.35 -22.97
N ILE A 59 3.66 -5.58 -23.21
CA ILE A 59 2.90 -6.81 -22.96
C ILE A 59 3.38 -7.41 -21.65
N ILE A 60 2.47 -7.46 -20.67
CA ILE A 60 2.77 -7.93 -19.32
C ILE A 60 2.28 -9.36 -19.14
N ASN A 61 3.18 -10.22 -18.65
CA ASN A 61 2.91 -11.61 -18.31
C ASN A 61 3.53 -11.95 -16.94
N GLY A 62 2.76 -12.60 -16.08
CA GLY A 62 3.22 -13.02 -14.76
C GLY A 62 2.11 -13.16 -13.74
N GLN A 63 2.49 -13.12 -12.47
CA GLN A 63 1.57 -13.29 -11.35
C GLN A 63 2.00 -12.43 -10.16
N LYS A 64 1.03 -11.78 -9.53
CA LYS A 64 1.18 -11.14 -8.22
C LYS A 64 0.38 -11.89 -7.17
N ILE A 65 0.84 -11.82 -5.92
CA ILE A 65 0.17 -12.46 -4.77
C ILE A 65 0.15 -11.51 -3.58
N TRP A 66 -0.73 -11.76 -2.62
CA TRP A 66 -0.94 -10.93 -1.43
C TRP A 66 -1.43 -9.52 -1.77
N THR A 67 -2.06 -9.37 -2.92
CA THR A 67 -2.60 -8.09 -3.38
C THR A 67 -3.89 -7.78 -2.62
N SER A 68 -3.80 -6.86 -1.64
CA SER A 68 -4.96 -6.46 -0.84
C SER A 68 -6.01 -5.78 -1.72
N SER A 69 -7.27 -6.20 -1.56
CA SER A 69 -8.45 -5.56 -2.17
C SER A 69 -8.44 -5.47 -3.71
N ALA A 70 -7.62 -6.28 -4.41
CA ALA A 70 -7.55 -6.24 -5.88
C ALA A 70 -8.92 -6.49 -6.56
N GLN A 71 -9.78 -7.30 -5.94
CA GLN A 71 -11.13 -7.58 -6.43
C GLN A 71 -12.07 -6.35 -6.46
N PHE A 72 -11.69 -5.27 -5.76
CA PHE A 72 -12.46 -4.03 -5.67
C PHE A 72 -11.72 -2.84 -6.28
N SER A 73 -10.50 -3.06 -6.81
CA SER A 73 -9.63 -1.99 -7.29
C SER A 73 -9.87 -1.69 -8.76
N ASP A 74 -9.83 -0.40 -9.10
CA ASP A 74 -9.90 0.07 -10.48
C ASP A 74 -8.52 0.06 -11.14
N MET A 75 -7.49 0.38 -10.36
CA MET A 75 -6.11 0.54 -10.84
C MET A 75 -5.13 -0.21 -9.94
N MET A 76 -4.01 -0.60 -10.51
CA MET A 76 -2.88 -1.20 -9.80
C MET A 76 -1.61 -0.39 -10.04
N PHE A 77 -0.84 -0.14 -9.00
CA PHE A 77 0.57 0.23 -9.15
C PHE A 77 1.43 -1.04 -8.99
N CYS A 78 2.14 -1.38 -10.04
CA CYS A 78 2.77 -2.69 -10.20
C CYS A 78 4.26 -2.59 -10.46
N LEU A 79 5.04 -3.51 -9.91
CA LEU A 79 6.45 -3.71 -10.25
C LEU A 79 6.56 -4.80 -11.31
N VAL A 80 7.25 -4.48 -12.40
CA VAL A 80 7.45 -5.39 -13.53
C VAL A 80 8.90 -5.41 -13.96
N ARG A 81 9.36 -6.52 -14.56
CA ARG A 81 10.71 -6.67 -15.13
C ARG A 81 10.71 -6.17 -16.57
N THR A 82 11.29 -4.99 -16.79
CA THR A 82 11.45 -4.40 -18.13
C THR A 82 12.84 -4.63 -18.73
N GLU A 83 13.87 -4.83 -17.89
CA GLU A 83 15.26 -5.05 -18.30
C GLU A 83 15.77 -6.37 -17.72
N PRO A 84 15.54 -7.51 -18.41
CA PRO A 84 15.88 -8.83 -17.85
C PRO A 84 17.39 -9.04 -17.67
N ASP A 85 18.22 -8.40 -18.50
CA ASP A 85 19.68 -8.54 -18.48
C ASP A 85 20.37 -7.55 -17.53
N ALA A 86 19.63 -6.60 -16.95
CA ALA A 86 20.19 -5.65 -16.00
C ALA A 86 20.36 -6.27 -14.61
N PRO A 87 21.22 -5.69 -13.74
CA PRO A 87 21.24 -6.04 -12.33
C PRO A 87 19.84 -5.97 -11.72
N LYS A 88 19.48 -6.95 -10.86
CA LYS A 88 18.10 -7.19 -10.47
C LYS A 88 17.32 -5.95 -9.99
N HIS A 89 17.97 -5.01 -9.28
CA HIS A 89 17.36 -3.77 -8.83
C HIS A 89 17.20 -2.71 -9.93
N LYS A 90 17.97 -2.81 -11.02
CA LYS A 90 17.94 -1.87 -12.15
C LYS A 90 17.08 -2.34 -13.32
N GLY A 91 16.55 -3.54 -13.23
CA GLY A 91 15.72 -4.13 -14.28
C GLY A 91 14.22 -4.00 -14.04
N ILE A 92 13.82 -3.29 -12.98
CA ILE A 92 12.43 -3.18 -12.54
C ILE A 92 11.88 -1.81 -12.94
N SER A 93 10.65 -1.79 -13.45
CA SER A 93 9.88 -0.56 -13.66
C SER A 93 8.62 -0.57 -12.79
N TYR A 94 8.18 0.62 -12.41
CA TYR A 94 6.93 0.84 -11.70
C TYR A 94 5.89 1.34 -12.69
N ILE A 95 4.79 0.60 -12.89
CA ILE A 95 3.81 0.87 -13.91
C ILE A 95 2.38 0.90 -13.38
N LEU A 96 1.55 1.79 -13.91
CA LEU A 96 0.13 1.90 -13.57
C LEU A 96 -0.68 1.05 -14.54
N ILE A 97 -1.53 0.16 -14.00
CA ILE A 97 -2.32 -0.80 -14.79
C ILE A 97 -3.80 -0.60 -14.45
N ASP A 98 -4.64 -0.45 -15.47
CA ASP A 98 -6.09 -0.52 -15.33
C ASP A 98 -6.50 -1.99 -15.09
N MET A 99 -7.15 -2.26 -13.97
CA MET A 99 -7.56 -3.61 -13.58
C MET A 99 -8.63 -4.23 -14.48
N LYS A 100 -9.26 -3.41 -15.34
CA LYS A 100 -10.23 -3.85 -16.35
C LYS A 100 -9.58 -4.25 -17.68
N THR A 101 -8.26 -4.10 -17.79
CA THR A 101 -7.53 -4.49 -19.02
C THR A 101 -7.70 -5.98 -19.30
N PRO A 102 -8.03 -6.38 -20.56
CA PRO A 102 -8.13 -7.80 -20.90
C PRO A 102 -6.84 -8.57 -20.57
N GLY A 103 -7.00 -9.80 -20.07
CA GLY A 103 -5.89 -10.67 -19.68
C GLY A 103 -5.54 -10.60 -18.19
N ILE A 104 -6.22 -9.77 -17.40
CA ILE A 104 -6.09 -9.75 -15.96
C ILE A 104 -7.15 -10.69 -15.34
N ASP A 105 -6.70 -11.62 -14.49
CA ASP A 105 -7.54 -12.53 -13.73
C ASP A 105 -7.24 -12.36 -12.24
N VAL A 106 -8.24 -11.94 -11.46
CA VAL A 106 -8.13 -11.70 -10.02
C VAL A 106 -8.79 -12.83 -9.26
N ARG A 107 -8.01 -13.52 -8.42
CA ARG A 107 -8.48 -14.66 -7.61
C ARG A 107 -8.34 -14.36 -6.13
N PRO A 108 -9.47 -14.18 -5.41
CA PRO A 108 -9.45 -13.96 -3.97
C PRO A 108 -8.84 -15.15 -3.22
N LEU A 109 -7.97 -14.87 -2.25
CA LEU A 109 -7.36 -15.84 -1.35
C LEU A 109 -8.13 -15.88 -0.04
N MET A 110 -8.74 -17.02 0.25
CA MET A 110 -9.42 -17.25 1.52
C MET A 110 -8.38 -17.45 2.64
N THR A 111 -8.39 -16.58 3.62
CA THR A 111 -7.54 -16.71 4.82
C THR A 111 -8.16 -17.66 5.84
N MET A 112 -7.38 -18.07 6.85
CA MET A 112 -7.87 -18.94 7.95
C MET A 112 -8.99 -18.29 8.78
N THR A 113 -9.17 -16.97 8.69
CA THR A 113 -10.27 -16.24 9.33
C THR A 113 -11.59 -16.30 8.55
N GLY A 114 -11.59 -16.93 7.36
CA GLY A 114 -12.75 -17.01 6.47
C GLY A 114 -12.99 -15.74 5.64
N HIS A 115 -12.03 -14.81 5.61
CA HIS A 115 -12.10 -13.57 4.82
C HIS A 115 -11.14 -13.63 3.63
N ALA A 116 -11.56 -13.11 2.48
CA ALA A 116 -10.73 -12.98 1.27
C ALA A 116 -10.22 -11.54 1.14
N GLU A 117 -9.24 -11.18 1.98
CA GLU A 117 -8.67 -9.84 1.99
C GLU A 117 -7.56 -9.65 0.95
N PHE A 118 -6.90 -10.76 0.58
CA PHE A 118 -5.80 -10.79 -0.38
C PHE A 118 -6.21 -11.50 -1.65
N ASN A 119 -5.45 -11.25 -2.71
CA ASN A 119 -5.69 -11.86 -4.01
C ASN A 119 -4.39 -12.33 -4.65
N GLU A 120 -4.52 -13.36 -5.51
CA GLU A 120 -3.62 -13.60 -6.62
C GLU A 120 -4.12 -12.79 -7.82
N VAL A 121 -3.21 -12.21 -8.57
CA VAL A 121 -3.52 -11.48 -9.80
C VAL A 121 -2.63 -12.04 -10.92
N PHE A 122 -3.26 -12.62 -11.92
CA PHE A 122 -2.58 -13.19 -13.08
C PHE A 122 -2.65 -12.22 -14.25
N PHE A 123 -1.55 -12.11 -14.97
CA PHE A 123 -1.42 -11.31 -16.20
C PHE A 123 -1.09 -12.24 -17.35
N THR A 124 -1.95 -12.24 -18.38
CA THR A 124 -1.76 -13.00 -19.62
C THR A 124 -1.90 -12.05 -20.79
N ASP A 125 -0.79 -11.71 -21.42
CA ASP A 125 -0.68 -10.77 -22.54
C ASP A 125 -1.39 -9.44 -22.30
N VAL A 126 -1.26 -8.90 -21.08
CA VAL A 126 -1.89 -7.64 -20.69
C VAL A 126 -1.16 -6.46 -21.32
N ARG A 127 -1.86 -5.71 -22.15
CA ARG A 127 -1.32 -4.56 -22.88
C ARG A 127 -1.44 -3.29 -22.05
N VAL A 128 -0.32 -2.60 -21.80
CA VAL A 128 -0.25 -1.38 -20.98
C VAL A 128 0.64 -0.34 -21.66
N PRO A 129 0.17 0.92 -21.82
CA PRO A 129 0.96 1.99 -22.43
C PRO A 129 2.26 2.26 -21.66
N LYS A 130 3.35 2.51 -22.39
CA LYS A 130 4.66 2.88 -21.81
C LYS A 130 4.61 4.20 -21.02
N SER A 131 3.69 5.09 -21.38
CA SER A 131 3.41 6.34 -20.64
C SER A 131 2.92 6.13 -19.21
N ASN A 132 2.48 4.89 -18.87
CA ASN A 132 2.04 4.54 -17.53
C ASN A 132 3.20 4.23 -16.56
N ILE A 133 4.45 4.29 -17.00
CA ILE A 133 5.62 4.20 -16.10
C ILE A 133 5.65 5.44 -15.18
N VAL A 134 5.80 5.22 -13.88
CA VAL A 134 6.11 6.27 -12.92
C VAL A 134 7.61 6.33 -12.72
N GLY A 135 8.18 7.52 -12.79
CA GLY A 135 9.63 7.70 -12.84
C GLY A 135 10.20 7.30 -14.19
N LYS A 136 11.36 6.64 -14.21
CA LYS A 136 12.01 6.18 -15.43
C LYS A 136 11.99 4.66 -15.55
N ARG A 137 12.01 4.17 -16.78
CA ARG A 137 12.17 2.75 -17.10
C ARG A 137 13.45 2.21 -16.45
N GLY A 138 13.35 1.08 -15.77
CA GLY A 138 14.46 0.46 -15.04
C GLY A 138 14.73 1.05 -13.65
N GLU A 139 14.10 2.18 -13.28
CA GLU A 139 14.25 2.81 -11.97
C GLU A 139 13.08 2.52 -10.99
N GLY A 140 12.23 1.56 -11.32
CA GLY A 140 11.06 1.21 -10.50
C GLY A 140 11.40 0.75 -9.08
N TRP A 141 12.61 0.24 -8.84
CA TRP A 141 13.09 -0.06 -7.49
C TRP A 141 13.19 1.20 -6.62
N PHE A 142 13.67 2.29 -7.19
CA PHE A 142 13.73 3.58 -6.51
C PHE A 142 12.32 4.10 -6.18
N VAL A 143 11.40 4.03 -7.14
CA VAL A 143 9.99 4.43 -6.95
C VAL A 143 9.32 3.56 -5.88
N ALA A 144 9.56 2.24 -5.90
CA ALA A 144 9.03 1.32 -4.90
C ALA A 144 9.52 1.67 -3.47
N ASN A 145 10.80 2.01 -3.33
CA ASN A 145 11.34 2.43 -2.02
C ASN A 145 10.71 3.73 -1.52
N ALA A 146 10.44 4.70 -2.37
CA ALA A 146 9.69 5.90 -2.02
C ALA A 146 8.29 5.53 -1.51
N THR A 147 7.55 4.67 -2.24
CA THR A 147 6.24 4.17 -1.82
C THR A 147 6.29 3.47 -0.45
N LEU A 148 7.28 2.58 -0.24
CA LEU A 148 7.45 1.84 1.01
C LEU A 148 7.89 2.73 2.18
N THR A 149 8.53 3.87 1.91
CA THR A 149 8.84 4.87 2.94
C THR A 149 7.56 5.49 3.49
N HIS A 150 6.61 5.81 2.62
CA HIS A 150 5.29 6.30 3.03
C HIS A 150 4.48 5.21 3.75
N GLU A 151 4.59 3.96 3.34
CA GLU A 151 3.95 2.82 4.02
C GLU A 151 4.44 2.67 5.45
N ARG A 152 5.75 2.75 5.67
CA ARG A 152 6.35 2.69 7.02
C ARG A 152 5.82 3.78 7.95
N GLY A 153 5.56 4.97 7.43
CA GLY A 153 4.95 6.07 8.18
C GLY A 153 3.51 5.78 8.64
N MET A 154 2.81 4.80 8.03
CA MET A 154 1.47 4.38 8.46
C MET A 154 1.50 3.41 9.64
N LEU A 155 2.61 2.70 9.85
CA LEU A 155 2.79 1.79 10.98
C LEU A 155 3.03 2.61 12.24
N GLY A 156 2.05 2.64 13.14
CA GLY A 156 2.13 3.41 14.38
C GLY A 156 1.77 4.88 14.22
N ASP A 157 0.80 5.20 13.36
CA ASP A 157 0.28 6.55 13.20
C ASP A 157 -0.06 7.17 14.57
N PRO A 158 0.66 8.23 14.99
CA PRO A 158 0.46 8.87 16.28
C PRO A 158 -0.94 9.48 16.44
N ASN A 159 -1.59 9.89 15.34
CA ASN A 159 -2.94 10.43 15.38
C ASN A 159 -3.95 9.35 15.73
N GLN A 160 -3.81 8.15 15.16
CA GLN A 160 -4.67 7.01 15.48
C GLN A 160 -4.48 6.58 16.94
N ALA A 161 -3.23 6.48 17.42
CA ALA A 161 -2.93 6.14 18.80
C ALA A 161 -3.49 7.19 19.77
N SER A 162 -3.37 8.48 19.45
CA SER A 162 -3.90 9.60 20.26
C SER A 162 -5.43 9.60 20.30
N THR A 163 -6.08 9.29 19.18
CA THR A 163 -7.55 9.17 19.11
C THR A 163 -8.05 8.03 20.00
N ARG A 164 -7.41 6.86 19.91
CA ARG A 164 -7.74 5.71 20.76
C ARG A 164 -7.51 5.98 22.25
N LEU A 165 -6.42 6.67 22.59
CA LEU A 165 -6.16 7.08 23.96
C LEU A 165 -7.27 7.99 24.49
N LYS A 166 -7.72 8.97 23.67
CA LYS A 166 -8.82 9.87 24.04
C LYS A 166 -10.12 9.11 24.28
N GLU A 167 -10.47 8.16 23.41
CA GLU A 167 -11.65 7.30 23.58
C GLU A 167 -11.61 6.53 24.93
N ILE A 168 -10.41 6.01 25.31
CA ILE A 168 -10.22 5.32 26.59
C ILE A 168 -10.39 6.29 27.76
N ILE A 169 -9.85 7.49 27.69
CA ILE A 169 -9.99 8.51 28.72
C ILE A 169 -11.48 8.86 28.90
N ASP A 170 -12.18 9.13 27.81
CA ASP A 170 -13.61 9.47 27.82
C ASP A 170 -14.44 8.33 28.43
N LEU A 171 -14.14 7.08 28.08
CA LEU A 171 -14.78 5.90 28.69
C LEU A 171 -14.53 5.86 30.19
N MET A 172 -13.28 6.01 30.65
CA MET A 172 -12.92 5.93 32.07
C MET A 172 -13.52 7.07 32.90
N GLN A 173 -13.78 8.22 32.27
CA GLN A 173 -14.43 9.36 32.95
C GLN A 173 -15.96 9.21 33.09
N ASN A 174 -16.57 8.45 32.18
CA ASN A 174 -18.02 8.33 32.08
C ASN A 174 -18.56 7.01 32.64
N GLU A 175 -17.77 5.92 32.60
CA GLU A 175 -18.21 4.62 33.09
C GLU A 175 -17.88 4.42 34.58
N THR A 176 -18.75 3.67 35.26
CA THR A 176 -18.62 3.36 36.70
C THR A 176 -18.63 1.85 36.94
N ILE A 177 -17.87 1.40 37.95
CA ILE A 177 -17.94 0.05 38.54
C ILE A 177 -18.24 0.18 40.02
N ASN A 178 -19.31 -0.44 40.51
CA ASN A 178 -19.77 -0.38 41.87
C ASN A 178 -20.04 1.06 42.40
N GLY A 179 -20.37 1.99 41.51
CA GLY A 179 -20.64 3.39 41.80
C GLY A 179 -19.44 4.33 41.71
N ASP A 180 -18.23 3.81 41.60
CA ASP A 180 -17.00 4.61 41.41
C ASP A 180 -16.62 4.71 39.95
N LYS A 181 -16.18 5.90 39.51
CA LYS A 181 -15.67 6.09 38.15
C LYS A 181 -14.40 5.27 37.92
N LEU A 182 -14.25 4.72 36.69
CA LEU A 182 -13.06 3.94 36.37
C LEU A 182 -11.76 4.75 36.50
N ILE A 183 -11.79 6.06 36.21
CA ILE A 183 -10.62 6.93 36.29
C ILE A 183 -10.17 7.17 37.74
N ASP A 184 -11.07 7.06 38.73
CA ASP A 184 -10.75 7.26 40.14
C ASP A 184 -10.06 6.05 40.78
N ASN A 185 -10.06 4.91 40.09
CA ASN A 185 -9.34 3.72 40.52
C ASN A 185 -7.83 3.87 40.23
N PRO A 186 -6.98 3.84 41.30
CA PRO A 186 -5.54 4.11 41.14
C PRO A 186 -4.83 3.09 40.26
N VAL A 187 -5.30 1.84 40.19
CA VAL A 187 -4.72 0.81 39.34
C VAL A 187 -5.01 1.09 37.85
N HIS A 188 -6.24 1.50 37.55
CA HIS A 188 -6.62 1.87 36.19
C HIS A 188 -5.96 3.17 35.78
N LEU A 189 -5.84 4.13 36.64
CA LEU A 189 -5.15 5.39 36.38
C LEU A 189 -3.65 5.18 36.09
N ASP A 190 -2.96 4.35 36.88
CA ASP A 190 -1.54 4.01 36.60
C ASP A 190 -1.36 3.39 35.20
N ARG A 191 -2.23 2.45 34.83
CA ARG A 191 -2.21 1.84 33.49
C ARG A 191 -2.46 2.87 32.39
N LEU A 192 -3.41 3.79 32.59
CA LEU A 192 -3.70 4.87 31.66
C LEU A 192 -2.49 5.79 31.49
N MET A 193 -1.82 6.19 32.57
CA MET A 193 -0.63 7.04 32.52
C MET A 193 0.53 6.37 31.78
N ARG A 194 0.74 5.08 31.97
CA ARG A 194 1.74 4.30 31.22
C ARG A 194 1.39 4.23 29.72
N LEU A 195 0.11 4.04 29.37
CA LEU A 195 -0.33 4.05 27.98
C LEU A 195 -0.13 5.43 27.35
N GLN A 196 -0.50 6.50 28.05
CA GLN A 196 -0.30 7.87 27.60
C GLN A 196 1.17 8.17 27.33
N ALA A 197 2.09 7.76 28.21
CA ALA A 197 3.52 7.94 28.02
C ALA A 197 4.01 7.24 26.73
N ARG A 198 3.53 6.02 26.43
CA ARG A 198 3.85 5.31 25.21
C ARG A 198 3.32 6.01 23.95
N VAL A 199 2.06 6.48 23.98
CA VAL A 199 1.47 7.23 22.87
C VAL A 199 2.24 8.52 22.60
N MET A 200 2.61 9.26 23.65
CA MET A 200 3.46 10.45 23.52
C MET A 200 4.83 10.11 22.92
N SER A 201 5.44 8.99 23.35
CA SER A 201 6.72 8.55 22.77
C SER A 201 6.61 8.25 21.27
N ILE A 202 5.52 7.61 20.82
CA ILE A 202 5.26 7.38 19.39
C ILE A 202 5.15 8.72 18.66
N SER A 203 4.40 9.69 19.22
CA SER A 203 4.21 11.01 18.59
C SER A 203 5.53 11.77 18.41
N PHE A 204 6.41 11.73 19.40
CA PHE A 204 7.72 12.39 19.31
C PHE A 204 8.72 11.68 18.39
N ASN A 205 8.60 10.35 18.24
CA ASN A 205 9.47 9.59 17.34
C ASN A 205 9.03 9.67 15.86
N SER A 206 7.83 10.20 15.60
CA SER A 206 7.27 10.33 14.24
C SER A 206 7.49 11.72 13.63
N LEU A 207 8.12 12.63 14.37
CA LEU A 207 8.55 13.96 13.91
C LEU A 207 9.95 13.90 13.29
#